data_ed77fc99c5e99aeadf8b860b6a1810c2
#
_entry.id   ed77fc99c5e99aeadf8b860b6a1810c2
#
_cell.length_a   1.000
_cell.length_b   1.000
_cell.length_c   1.000
_cell.angle_alpha   90.00
_cell.angle_beta   90.00
_cell.angle_gamma   90.00
#
_symmetry.space_group_name_H-M   'P 1'
#
loop_
_entity.id
_entity.type
_entity.pdbx_description
1 polymer ?
#
loop_
_entity_poly.entity_id
_entity_poly.type
_entity_poly.pdbx_seq_one_letter_code
_entity_poly.pdbx_strand_id
1 'polypeptide(L)'
;MTDGVPPGVAAYSGLSPAGCRFWQEAASRVFATVPRDHDLCSIGVYTHHLETTGAVNTDLQDALKVFGDLGYVRPADMPFIPVLERQPKVVVYGPLASIPVEPDVVLLFVKSDQALILSEASQQLENGLPPALGRPACAIVPQAFNTGRTALSLGCCGARAYLDVLTADVVLYAVPASNLEAFTERVAVLASANGVLTKFHSLRRQEVEAGKHLSVRETLAAM
;
A
#
# COMPACT_ATOMS: atom_id res chain seq x y z
N MET A 1 -12.58 -8.84 2.16
CA MET A 1 -12.30 -10.30 2.16
C MET A 1 -13.51 -11.02 2.73
N THR A 2 -14.06 -12.01 2.02
CA THR A 2 -15.37 -12.64 2.30
C THR A 2 -15.28 -14.15 2.24
N ASP A 3 -16.31 -14.86 2.74
CA ASP A 3 -16.41 -16.33 2.69
C ASP A 3 -16.99 -16.85 1.36
N GLY A 4 -17.55 -15.99 0.54
CA GLY A 4 -18.09 -16.29 -0.77
C GLY A 4 -18.13 -15.07 -1.67
N VAL A 5 -18.31 -15.27 -2.97
CA VAL A 5 -18.44 -14.15 -3.93
C VAL A 5 -19.72 -13.38 -3.62
N PRO A 6 -19.63 -12.06 -3.35
CA PRO A 6 -20.81 -11.26 -3.04
C PRO A 6 -21.77 -11.18 -4.25
N PRO A 7 -23.08 -11.06 -4.02
CA PRO A 7 -24.05 -10.87 -5.09
C PRO A 7 -23.70 -9.67 -5.97
N GLY A 8 -23.75 -9.85 -7.28
CA GLY A 8 -23.45 -8.79 -8.25
C GLY A 8 -21.97 -8.55 -8.52
N VAL A 9 -21.06 -9.24 -7.83
CA VAL A 9 -19.63 -9.20 -8.13
C VAL A 9 -19.26 -10.31 -9.08
N ALA A 10 -18.62 -9.99 -10.20
CA ALA A 10 -18.14 -10.98 -11.16
C ALA A 10 -16.92 -11.73 -10.59
N ALA A 11 -16.88 -13.06 -10.80
CA ALA A 11 -15.65 -13.80 -10.56
C ALA A 11 -14.56 -13.37 -11.54
N TYR A 12 -13.31 -13.38 -11.07
CA TYR A 12 -12.18 -13.09 -11.95
C TYR A 12 -12.10 -14.10 -13.09
N SER A 13 -11.82 -13.61 -14.26
CA SER A 13 -11.61 -14.44 -15.45
C SER A 13 -10.30 -14.04 -16.10
N GLY A 14 -9.34 -14.95 -16.14
CA GLY A 14 -8.03 -14.71 -16.72
C GLY A 14 -6.92 -15.39 -15.93
N LEU A 15 -5.68 -15.08 -16.29
CA LEU A 15 -4.48 -15.50 -15.59
C LEU A 15 -3.71 -14.25 -15.18
N SER A 16 -3.23 -14.22 -13.94
CA SER A 16 -2.38 -13.14 -13.46
C SER A 16 -1.03 -13.70 -13.00
N PRO A 17 0.09 -13.21 -13.52
CA PRO A 17 1.42 -13.67 -13.13
C PRO A 17 1.78 -13.25 -11.70
N ALA A 18 1.03 -12.34 -11.11
CA ALA A 18 1.30 -11.84 -9.77
C ALA A 18 0.01 -11.32 -9.10
N GLY A 19 -0.15 -11.62 -7.82
CA GLY A 19 -1.32 -11.17 -7.05
C GLY A 19 -1.45 -9.64 -6.98
N CYS A 20 -0.34 -8.91 -7.04
CA CYS A 20 -0.38 -7.44 -7.08
C CYS A 20 -0.99 -6.86 -8.38
N ARG A 21 -1.04 -7.62 -9.48
CA ARG A 21 -1.75 -7.18 -10.71
C ARG A 21 -3.22 -6.92 -10.47
N PHE A 22 -3.84 -7.64 -9.55
CA PHE A 22 -5.25 -7.40 -9.17
C PHE A 22 -5.46 -5.99 -8.63
N TRP A 23 -4.46 -5.38 -7.99
CA TRP A 23 -4.55 -4.01 -7.49
C TRP A 23 -4.64 -2.99 -8.64
N GLN A 24 -3.87 -3.20 -9.72
CA GLN A 24 -3.94 -2.34 -10.90
C GLN A 24 -5.28 -2.46 -11.62
N GLU A 25 -5.79 -3.69 -11.77
CA GLU A 25 -7.08 -3.95 -12.37
C GLU A 25 -8.24 -3.41 -11.52
N ALA A 26 -8.10 -3.45 -10.19
CA ALA A 26 -9.07 -2.90 -9.25
C ALA A 26 -9.33 -1.39 -9.43
N ALA A 27 -8.42 -0.65 -10.06
CA ALA A 27 -8.63 0.77 -10.36
C ALA A 27 -9.74 1.01 -11.40
N SER A 28 -10.10 0.00 -12.20
CA SER A 28 -11.04 0.13 -13.32
C SER A 28 -12.27 -0.77 -13.26
N ARG A 29 -12.26 -1.82 -12.46
CA ARG A 29 -13.38 -2.77 -12.38
C ARG A 29 -13.47 -3.45 -11.02
N VAL A 30 -14.68 -3.89 -10.67
CA VAL A 30 -14.94 -4.72 -9.48
C VAL A 30 -14.92 -6.19 -9.89
N PHE A 31 -14.21 -7.02 -9.14
CA PHE A 31 -14.16 -8.47 -9.33
C PHE A 31 -13.80 -9.20 -8.04
N ALA A 32 -14.08 -10.49 -8.00
CA ALA A 32 -13.71 -11.37 -6.90
C ALA A 32 -12.72 -12.44 -7.37
N THR A 33 -11.70 -12.70 -6.58
CA THR A 33 -10.74 -13.78 -6.79
C THR A 33 -10.92 -14.87 -5.74
N VAL A 34 -10.60 -16.10 -6.12
CA VAL A 34 -10.49 -17.26 -5.22
C VAL A 34 -9.02 -17.72 -5.19
N PRO A 35 -8.61 -18.58 -4.25
CA PRO A 35 -7.20 -18.98 -4.10
C PRO A 35 -6.51 -19.40 -5.41
N ARG A 36 -7.17 -20.20 -6.25
CA ARG A 36 -6.62 -20.65 -7.54
C ARG A 36 -6.27 -19.52 -8.51
N ASP A 37 -6.90 -18.36 -8.41
CA ASP A 37 -6.61 -17.20 -9.28
C ASP A 37 -5.24 -16.59 -8.94
N HIS A 38 -4.68 -16.98 -7.79
CA HIS A 38 -3.37 -16.55 -7.28
C HIS A 38 -2.27 -17.59 -7.46
N ASP A 39 -2.56 -18.75 -8.06
CA ASP A 39 -1.63 -19.89 -8.15
C ASP A 39 -0.28 -19.56 -8.83
N LEU A 40 -0.24 -18.53 -9.67
CA LEU A 40 1.00 -18.05 -10.29
C LEU A 40 1.80 -17.07 -9.42
N CYS A 41 1.36 -16.81 -8.17
CA CYS A 41 2.03 -15.88 -7.26
C CYS A 41 2.15 -16.50 -5.86
N SER A 42 3.09 -17.42 -5.68
CA SER A 42 3.30 -18.15 -4.42
C SER A 42 3.50 -17.22 -3.21
N ILE A 43 4.22 -16.11 -3.37
CA ILE A 43 4.42 -15.14 -2.29
C ILE A 43 3.12 -14.36 -1.97
N GLY A 44 2.28 -14.09 -2.96
CA GLY A 44 0.96 -13.48 -2.75
C GLY A 44 0.02 -14.42 -2.00
N VAL A 45 0.02 -15.70 -2.39
CA VAL A 45 -0.73 -16.76 -1.67
C VAL A 45 -0.28 -16.84 -0.22
N TYR A 46 1.02 -16.84 0.03
CA TYR A 46 1.59 -16.88 1.38
C TYR A 46 1.15 -15.66 2.22
N THR A 47 1.37 -14.45 1.73
CA THR A 47 1.08 -13.23 2.49
C THR A 47 -0.42 -13.02 2.75
N HIS A 48 -1.26 -13.41 1.80
CA HIS A 48 -2.72 -13.31 1.94
C HIS A 48 -3.35 -14.54 2.62
N HIS A 49 -2.52 -15.48 3.10
CA HIS A 49 -2.96 -16.68 3.81
C HIS A 49 -4.03 -17.46 3.02
N LEU A 50 -3.85 -17.54 1.70
CA LEU A 50 -4.81 -18.26 0.86
C LEU A 50 -4.58 -19.76 0.95
N GLU A 51 -5.65 -20.53 0.73
CA GLU A 51 -5.55 -21.98 0.61
C GLU A 51 -4.61 -22.33 -0.55
N THR A 52 -3.68 -23.26 -0.31
CA THR A 52 -2.63 -23.58 -1.27
C THR A 52 -2.82 -24.97 -1.88
N THR A 53 -2.42 -25.10 -3.15
CA THR A 53 -2.16 -26.40 -3.75
C THR A 53 -0.73 -26.85 -3.46
N GLY A 54 -0.45 -28.15 -3.62
CA GLY A 54 0.92 -28.68 -3.45
C GLY A 54 1.92 -28.02 -4.42
N ALA A 55 1.50 -27.67 -5.64
CA ALA A 55 2.32 -26.97 -6.61
C ALA A 55 2.75 -25.56 -6.16
N VAL A 56 1.82 -24.77 -5.61
CA VAL A 56 2.12 -23.44 -5.06
C VAL A 56 3.09 -23.53 -3.89
N ASN A 57 2.93 -24.51 -3.02
CA ASN A 57 3.85 -24.71 -1.90
C ASN A 57 5.27 -25.06 -2.38
N THR A 58 5.40 -25.92 -3.40
CA THR A 58 6.70 -26.25 -4.00
C THR A 58 7.34 -25.00 -4.63
N ASP A 59 6.60 -24.24 -5.42
CA ASP A 59 7.07 -23.00 -6.03
C ASP A 59 7.55 -21.98 -4.99
N LEU A 60 6.82 -21.84 -3.87
CA LEU A 60 7.24 -20.98 -2.77
C LEU A 60 8.58 -21.42 -2.17
N GLN A 61 8.77 -22.71 -1.94
CA GLN A 61 10.03 -23.24 -1.39
C GLN A 61 11.20 -23.04 -2.38
N ASP A 62 10.96 -23.28 -3.64
CA ASP A 62 11.98 -23.07 -4.69
C ASP A 62 12.34 -21.59 -4.81
N ALA A 63 11.35 -20.68 -4.78
CA ALA A 63 11.59 -19.25 -4.80
C ALA A 63 12.39 -18.79 -3.58
N LEU A 64 12.07 -19.28 -2.39
CA LEU A 64 12.80 -18.95 -1.16
C LEU A 64 14.24 -19.44 -1.20
N LYS A 65 14.45 -20.65 -1.74
CA LYS A 65 15.81 -21.19 -1.92
C LYS A 65 16.62 -20.33 -2.90
N VAL A 66 16.10 -20.03 -4.06
CA VAL A 66 16.78 -19.20 -5.07
C VAL A 66 17.08 -17.81 -4.54
N PHE A 67 16.13 -17.16 -3.89
CA PHE A 67 16.32 -15.81 -3.33
C PHE A 67 17.27 -15.82 -2.13
N GLY A 68 17.31 -16.90 -1.36
CA GLY A 68 18.30 -17.11 -0.31
C GLY A 68 19.71 -17.29 -0.85
N ASP A 69 19.88 -18.14 -1.86
CA ASP A 69 21.16 -18.38 -2.54
C ASP A 69 21.73 -17.10 -3.18
N LEU A 70 20.84 -16.21 -3.68
CA LEU A 70 21.21 -14.89 -4.17
C LEU A 70 21.50 -13.85 -3.06
N GLY A 71 21.33 -14.21 -1.79
CA GLY A 71 21.44 -13.28 -0.66
C GLY A 71 20.35 -12.20 -0.62
N TYR A 72 19.26 -12.40 -1.36
CA TYR A 72 18.15 -11.43 -1.44
C TYR A 72 17.16 -11.55 -0.28
N VAL A 73 16.91 -12.76 0.23
CA VAL A 73 16.08 -13.06 1.38
C VAL A 73 16.83 -14.00 2.31
N ARG A 74 16.89 -13.69 3.59
CA ARG A 74 17.43 -14.61 4.59
C ARG A 74 16.30 -15.43 5.20
N PRO A 75 16.48 -16.71 5.49
CA PRO A 75 15.46 -17.51 6.20
C PRO A 75 15.00 -16.88 7.52
N ALA A 76 15.90 -16.19 8.19
CA ALA A 76 15.60 -15.47 9.44
C ALA A 76 14.66 -14.27 9.25
N ASP A 77 14.49 -13.77 8.02
CA ASP A 77 13.61 -12.64 7.71
C ASP A 77 12.15 -13.07 7.51
N MET A 78 11.92 -14.35 7.23
CA MET A 78 10.58 -14.90 6.95
C MET A 78 9.54 -14.66 8.05
N PRO A 79 9.87 -14.84 9.34
CA PRO A 79 8.92 -14.60 10.44
C PRO A 79 8.47 -13.14 10.56
N PHE A 80 9.18 -12.20 9.92
CA PHE A 80 8.86 -10.76 9.94
C PHE A 80 8.02 -10.33 8.74
N ILE A 81 7.74 -11.23 7.80
CA ILE A 81 6.83 -10.95 6.69
C ILE A 81 5.39 -11.05 7.21
N PRO A 82 4.62 -9.97 7.18
CA PRO A 82 3.22 -10.02 7.60
C PRO A 82 2.41 -10.99 6.75
N VAL A 83 1.63 -11.81 7.42
CA VAL A 83 0.67 -12.75 6.82
C VAL A 83 -0.70 -12.45 7.40
N LEU A 84 -1.76 -12.51 6.59
CA LEU A 84 -3.11 -12.31 7.11
C LEU A 84 -3.42 -13.29 8.24
N GLU A 85 -3.92 -12.79 9.37
CA GLU A 85 -4.35 -13.61 10.50
C GLU A 85 -5.59 -14.45 10.17
N ARG A 86 -6.39 -13.99 9.21
CA ARG A 86 -7.57 -14.67 8.69
C ARG A 86 -7.26 -15.32 7.34
N GLN A 87 -7.76 -16.54 7.11
CA GLN A 87 -7.72 -17.21 5.81
C GLN A 87 -8.97 -16.86 5.00
N PRO A 88 -8.91 -15.96 4.01
CA PRO A 88 -10.07 -15.63 3.19
C PRO A 88 -10.31 -16.69 2.13
N LYS A 89 -11.58 -16.98 1.85
CA LYS A 89 -11.98 -17.82 0.72
C LYS A 89 -12.10 -17.04 -0.58
N VAL A 90 -12.43 -15.74 -0.45
CA VAL A 90 -12.63 -14.81 -1.57
C VAL A 90 -12.00 -13.46 -1.21
N VAL A 91 -11.29 -12.87 -2.16
CA VAL A 91 -10.81 -11.48 -2.07
C VAL A 91 -11.53 -10.65 -3.13
N VAL A 92 -12.24 -9.62 -2.70
CA VAL A 92 -12.93 -8.69 -3.61
C VAL A 92 -12.04 -7.48 -3.85
N TYR A 93 -11.89 -7.12 -5.11
CA TYR A 93 -11.12 -5.97 -5.57
C TYR A 93 -12.03 -5.01 -6.33
N GLY A 94 -11.76 -3.72 -6.22
CA GLY A 94 -12.47 -2.72 -6.99
C GLY A 94 -12.15 -1.29 -6.57
N PRO A 95 -12.57 -0.30 -7.39
CA PRO A 95 -12.44 1.10 -7.03
C PRO A 95 -13.30 1.40 -5.80
N LEU A 96 -12.76 2.19 -4.86
CA LEU A 96 -13.44 2.55 -3.62
C LEU A 96 -14.84 3.13 -3.85
N ALA A 97 -15.01 3.91 -4.91
CA ALA A 97 -16.28 4.57 -5.24
C ALA A 97 -17.39 3.63 -5.73
N SER A 98 -17.07 2.40 -6.14
CA SER A 98 -18.02 1.48 -6.77
C SER A 98 -18.01 0.05 -6.22
N ILE A 99 -17.11 -0.25 -5.29
CA ILE A 99 -17.07 -1.57 -4.66
C ILE A 99 -18.34 -1.78 -3.81
N PRO A 100 -19.09 -2.89 -4.02
CA PRO A 100 -20.40 -3.09 -3.38
C PRO A 100 -20.31 -3.67 -1.96
N VAL A 101 -19.11 -3.83 -1.43
CA VAL A 101 -18.84 -4.35 -0.09
C VAL A 101 -17.98 -3.36 0.67
N GLU A 102 -18.12 -3.35 1.99
CA GLU A 102 -17.22 -2.57 2.83
C GLU A 102 -15.78 -3.08 2.67
N PRO A 103 -14.82 -2.22 2.31
CA PRO A 103 -13.44 -2.65 2.16
C PRO A 103 -12.80 -2.93 3.52
N ASP A 104 -11.88 -3.89 3.58
CA ASP A 104 -11.04 -4.09 4.77
C ASP A 104 -9.83 -3.13 4.74
N VAL A 105 -9.24 -2.94 3.56
CA VAL A 105 -8.05 -2.10 3.35
C VAL A 105 -8.18 -1.31 2.06
N VAL A 106 -7.84 -0.04 2.08
CA VAL A 106 -7.73 0.83 0.91
C VAL A 106 -6.25 0.96 0.53
N LEU A 107 -5.93 0.63 -0.73
CA LEU A 107 -4.58 0.79 -1.29
C LEU A 107 -4.51 2.04 -2.16
N LEU A 108 -3.46 2.82 -1.95
CA LEU A 108 -3.17 4.03 -2.72
C LEU A 108 -1.80 3.88 -3.39
N PHE A 109 -1.73 4.26 -4.66
CA PHE A 109 -0.47 4.47 -5.38
C PHE A 109 -0.16 5.95 -5.33
N VAL A 110 0.90 6.32 -4.63
CA VAL A 110 1.18 7.72 -4.29
C VAL A 110 2.62 8.10 -4.60
N LYS A 111 2.82 9.35 -4.98
CA LYS A 111 4.17 9.92 -5.11
C LYS A 111 4.73 10.29 -3.74
N SER A 112 6.03 10.56 -3.68
CA SER A 112 6.74 10.84 -2.43
C SER A 112 6.20 12.06 -1.68
N ASP A 113 5.78 13.11 -2.38
CA ASP A 113 5.19 14.32 -1.80
C ASP A 113 3.80 14.03 -1.19
N GLN A 114 3.01 13.17 -1.84
CA GLN A 114 1.74 12.69 -1.30
C GLN A 114 1.97 11.76 -0.10
N ALA A 115 2.95 10.84 -0.21
CA ALA A 115 3.31 9.93 0.88
C ALA A 115 3.75 10.69 2.15
N LEU A 116 4.41 11.85 2.01
CA LEU A 116 4.74 12.73 3.12
C LEU A 116 3.48 13.11 3.89
N ILE A 117 2.47 13.65 3.21
CA ILE A 117 1.22 14.12 3.85
C ILE A 117 0.46 12.96 4.49
N LEU A 118 0.41 11.82 3.82
CA LEU A 118 -0.23 10.62 4.37
C LEU A 118 0.50 10.11 5.62
N SER A 119 1.84 10.15 5.62
CA SER A 119 2.64 9.72 6.78
C SER A 119 2.47 10.66 7.98
N GLU A 120 2.38 11.96 7.74
CA GLU A 120 2.07 12.94 8.79
C GLU A 120 0.66 12.72 9.38
N ALA A 121 -0.32 12.40 8.52
CA ALA A 121 -1.67 12.05 8.98
C ALA A 121 -1.66 10.80 9.87
N SER A 122 -0.94 9.76 9.44
CA SER A 122 -0.77 8.54 10.24
C SER A 122 -0.11 8.83 11.58
N GLN A 123 0.96 9.61 11.58
CA GLN A 123 1.68 9.95 12.81
C GLN A 123 0.77 10.64 13.83
N GLN A 124 -0.08 11.55 13.37
CA GLN A 124 -0.99 12.28 14.24
C GLN A 124 -2.16 11.45 14.75
N LEU A 125 -2.65 10.49 13.97
CA LEU A 125 -3.77 9.63 14.34
C LEU A 125 -3.34 8.38 15.10
N GLU A 126 -2.20 7.81 14.76
CA GLU A 126 -1.76 6.50 15.24
C GLU A 126 -0.59 6.58 16.23
N ASN A 127 -0.15 7.80 16.57
CA ASN A 127 1.01 8.05 17.44
C ASN A 127 2.30 7.37 16.96
N GLY A 128 2.53 7.34 15.65
CA GLY A 128 3.74 6.79 15.07
C GLY A 128 3.70 6.73 13.55
N LEU A 129 4.88 6.70 12.94
CA LEU A 129 5.01 6.56 11.51
C LEU A 129 4.52 5.18 11.03
N PRO A 130 3.95 5.08 9.82
CA PRO A 130 3.60 3.80 9.24
C PRO A 130 4.85 2.94 9.05
N PRO A 131 4.79 1.63 9.31
CA PRO A 131 5.91 0.75 9.01
C PRO A 131 6.19 0.75 7.51
N ALA A 132 7.45 0.94 7.13
CA ALA A 132 7.88 0.89 5.74
C ALA A 132 8.32 -0.54 5.38
N LEU A 133 7.64 -1.13 4.40
CA LEU A 133 7.89 -2.49 3.92
C LEU A 133 8.62 -2.44 2.58
N GLY A 134 9.79 -3.05 2.50
CA GLY A 134 10.53 -3.17 1.24
C GLY A 134 10.01 -4.32 0.39
N ARG A 135 9.87 -5.51 0.99
CA ARG A 135 9.49 -6.75 0.28
C ARG A 135 8.97 -7.82 1.25
N PRO A 136 8.03 -8.65 0.77
CA PRO A 136 7.30 -8.46 -0.49
C PRO A 136 6.33 -7.29 -0.41
N ALA A 137 6.04 -6.64 -1.54
CA ALA A 137 5.14 -5.51 -1.57
C ALA A 137 3.72 -5.88 -1.11
N CYS A 138 3.29 -7.11 -1.38
CA CYS A 138 1.96 -7.61 -0.99
C CYS A 138 1.78 -7.74 0.52
N ALA A 139 2.85 -7.75 1.32
CA ALA A 139 2.77 -7.76 2.78
C ALA A 139 2.16 -6.48 3.39
N ILE A 140 2.00 -5.42 2.58
CA ILE A 140 1.36 -4.17 3.02
C ILE A 140 -0.12 -4.38 3.42
N VAL A 141 -0.83 -5.28 2.72
CA VAL A 141 -2.24 -5.58 3.01
C VAL A 141 -2.40 -6.28 4.35
N PRO A 142 -1.71 -7.42 4.63
CA PRO A 142 -1.78 -8.03 5.94
C PRO A 142 -1.26 -7.13 7.05
N GLN A 143 -0.22 -6.32 6.80
CA GLN A 143 0.26 -5.37 7.78
C GLN A 143 -0.82 -4.39 8.22
N ALA A 144 -1.51 -3.78 7.27
CA ALA A 144 -2.57 -2.83 7.58
C ALA A 144 -3.80 -3.52 8.21
N PHE A 145 -4.19 -4.67 7.68
CA PHE A 145 -5.34 -5.43 8.15
C PHE A 145 -5.18 -5.92 9.59
N ASN A 146 -4.07 -6.62 9.88
CA ASN A 146 -3.84 -7.24 11.20
C ASN A 146 -3.63 -6.21 12.31
N THR A 147 -2.98 -5.08 11.97
CA THR A 147 -2.63 -4.06 12.98
C THR A 147 -3.69 -2.98 13.15
N GLY A 148 -4.64 -2.85 12.21
CA GLY A 148 -5.57 -1.73 12.19
C GLY A 148 -4.86 -0.37 11.99
N ARG A 149 -3.62 -0.36 11.48
CA ARG A 149 -2.80 0.83 11.29
C ARG A 149 -2.37 0.95 9.83
N THR A 150 -2.10 2.17 9.41
CA THR A 150 -1.56 2.43 8.07
C THR A 150 -0.21 1.74 7.86
N ALA A 151 0.10 1.45 6.61
CA ALA A 151 1.38 0.87 6.21
C ALA A 151 1.85 1.48 4.90
N LEU A 152 3.19 1.53 4.72
CA LEU A 152 3.84 2.01 3.51
C LEU A 152 4.68 0.89 2.90
N SER A 153 4.61 0.69 1.60
CA SER A 153 5.54 -0.19 0.88
C SER A 153 6.28 0.57 -0.22
N LEU A 154 7.59 0.44 -0.19
CA LEU A 154 8.45 0.99 -1.24
C LEU A 154 8.34 0.21 -2.57
N GLY A 155 7.57 -0.88 -2.58
CA GLY A 155 7.50 -1.82 -3.68
C GLY A 155 8.69 -2.79 -3.68
N CYS A 156 8.49 -3.95 -4.26
CA CYS A 156 9.58 -4.91 -4.50
C CYS A 156 9.86 -5.04 -5.99
N CYS A 157 10.94 -5.73 -6.34
CA CYS A 157 11.30 -5.96 -7.74
C CYS A 157 10.16 -6.60 -8.56
N GLY A 158 9.46 -7.59 -7.99
CA GLY A 158 8.31 -8.21 -8.64
C GLY A 158 7.15 -7.24 -8.85
N ALA A 159 6.74 -6.51 -7.80
CA ALA A 159 5.66 -5.52 -7.93
C ALA A 159 6.00 -4.46 -9.00
N ARG A 160 7.23 -3.96 -9.02
CA ARG A 160 7.68 -2.96 -10.02
C ARG A 160 7.78 -3.54 -11.44
N ALA A 161 8.02 -4.86 -11.57
CA ALA A 161 8.04 -5.53 -12.87
C ALA A 161 6.63 -5.80 -13.42
N TYR A 162 5.63 -5.96 -12.54
CA TYR A 162 4.28 -6.35 -12.94
C TYR A 162 3.25 -5.21 -12.91
N LEU A 163 3.56 -4.08 -12.24
CA LEU A 163 2.65 -2.94 -12.10
C LEU A 163 3.18 -1.73 -12.86
N ASP A 164 2.54 -1.39 -13.97
CA ASP A 164 2.91 -0.23 -14.79
C ASP A 164 2.76 1.09 -14.00
N VAL A 165 1.83 1.12 -13.05
CA VAL A 165 1.57 2.30 -12.21
C VAL A 165 2.59 2.49 -11.08
N LEU A 166 3.40 1.48 -10.76
CA LEU A 166 4.40 1.53 -9.69
C LEU A 166 5.77 1.97 -10.25
N THR A 167 5.83 3.21 -10.76
CA THR A 167 7.07 3.82 -11.25
C THR A 167 8.06 4.09 -10.13
N ALA A 168 9.29 4.54 -10.47
CA ALA A 168 10.36 4.74 -9.48
C ALA A 168 10.01 5.75 -8.38
N ASP A 169 9.16 6.74 -8.70
CA ASP A 169 8.72 7.81 -7.80
C ASP A 169 7.39 7.50 -7.09
N VAL A 170 6.79 6.32 -7.35
CA VAL A 170 5.53 5.89 -6.75
C VAL A 170 5.77 4.82 -5.69
N VAL A 171 5.06 4.92 -4.60
CA VAL A 171 5.02 3.95 -3.50
C VAL A 171 3.59 3.52 -3.22
N LEU A 172 3.44 2.42 -2.50
CA LEU A 172 2.14 1.91 -2.05
C LEU A 172 1.86 2.41 -0.63
N TYR A 173 0.63 2.82 -0.39
CA TYR A 173 0.16 3.20 0.93
C TYR A 173 -1.14 2.45 1.23
N ALA A 174 -1.23 1.81 2.39
CA ALA A 174 -2.41 1.06 2.83
C ALA A 174 -3.05 1.75 4.03
N VAL A 175 -4.35 1.96 3.95
CA VAL A 175 -5.17 2.52 5.03
C VAL A 175 -6.22 1.48 5.41
N PRO A 176 -6.31 1.06 6.68
CA PRO A 176 -7.43 0.26 7.16
C PRO A 176 -8.74 1.03 6.96
N ALA A 177 -9.77 0.36 6.45
CA ALA A 177 -11.04 1.05 6.17
C ALA A 177 -11.69 1.63 7.42
N SER A 178 -11.51 1.00 8.59
CA SER A 178 -11.97 1.52 9.88
C SER A 178 -11.44 2.92 10.23
N ASN A 179 -10.31 3.31 9.65
CA ASN A 179 -9.66 4.59 9.93
C ASN A 179 -9.89 5.61 8.81
N LEU A 180 -10.55 5.22 7.71
CA LEU A 180 -10.55 5.97 6.46
C LEU A 180 -11.15 7.38 6.60
N GLU A 181 -12.24 7.52 7.35
CA GLU A 181 -12.90 8.81 7.55
C GLU A 181 -11.98 9.80 8.28
N ALA A 182 -11.52 9.44 9.48
CA ALA A 182 -10.63 10.28 10.27
C ALA A 182 -9.30 10.56 9.54
N PHE A 183 -8.80 9.58 8.80
CA PHE A 183 -7.61 9.72 7.99
C PHE A 183 -7.80 10.73 6.86
N THR A 184 -8.92 10.66 6.15
CA THR A 184 -9.25 11.59 5.06
C THR A 184 -9.39 13.03 5.55
N GLU A 185 -10.06 13.24 6.67
CA GLU A 185 -10.18 14.55 7.30
C GLU A 185 -8.81 15.12 7.68
N ARG A 186 -7.96 14.30 8.28
CA ARG A 186 -6.61 14.73 8.68
C ARG A 186 -5.74 15.06 7.46
N VAL A 187 -5.79 14.24 6.41
CA VAL A 187 -5.09 14.50 5.14
C VAL A 187 -5.52 15.83 4.53
N ALA A 188 -6.82 16.15 4.54
CA ALA A 188 -7.31 17.44 4.01
C ALA A 188 -6.70 18.63 4.76
N VAL A 189 -6.66 18.57 6.09
CA VAL A 189 -6.05 19.62 6.93
C VAL A 189 -4.56 19.77 6.62
N LEU A 190 -3.82 18.67 6.55
CA LEU A 190 -2.38 18.67 6.32
C LEU A 190 -2.03 19.10 4.90
N ALA A 191 -2.81 18.70 3.90
CA ALA A 191 -2.61 19.15 2.52
C ALA A 191 -2.78 20.67 2.39
N SER A 192 -3.78 21.23 3.07
CA SER A 192 -3.96 22.69 3.14
C SER A 192 -2.78 23.38 3.81
N ALA A 193 -2.36 22.89 4.98
CA ALA A 193 -1.21 23.43 5.71
C ALA A 193 0.09 23.34 4.88
N ASN A 194 0.32 22.21 4.21
CA ASN A 194 1.48 22.02 3.34
C ASN A 194 1.51 23.03 2.18
N GLY A 195 0.36 23.35 1.61
CA GLY A 195 0.23 24.39 0.58
C GLY A 195 0.68 25.77 1.07
N VAL A 196 0.35 26.13 2.31
CA VAL A 196 0.80 27.36 2.96
C VAL A 196 2.32 27.32 3.21
N LEU A 197 2.81 26.23 3.79
CA LEU A 197 4.23 26.07 4.11
C LEU A 197 5.11 26.05 2.84
N THR A 198 4.64 25.49 1.75
CA THR A 198 5.35 25.54 0.46
C THR A 198 5.53 26.98 -0.03
N LYS A 199 4.50 27.82 0.08
CA LYS A 199 4.59 29.26 -0.26
C LYS A 199 5.53 29.97 0.68
N PHE A 200 5.42 29.71 1.99
CA PHE A 200 6.33 30.26 3.00
C PHE A 200 7.80 29.96 2.66
N HIS A 201 8.14 28.70 2.39
CA HIS A 201 9.51 28.32 2.08
C HIS A 201 10.00 28.92 0.75
N SER A 202 9.13 29.07 -0.24
CA SER A 202 9.48 29.73 -1.50
C SER A 202 9.80 31.20 -1.29
N LEU A 203 8.99 31.92 -0.49
CA LEU A 203 9.27 33.31 -0.14
C LEU A 203 10.54 33.42 0.71
N ARG A 204 10.66 32.58 1.71
CA ARG A 204 11.84 32.54 2.59
C ARG A 204 13.15 32.35 1.81
N ARG A 205 13.13 31.46 0.83
CA ARG A 205 14.28 31.26 -0.06
C ARG A 205 14.64 32.54 -0.80
N GLN A 206 13.66 33.23 -1.41
CA GLN A 206 13.88 34.49 -2.14
C GLN A 206 14.45 35.58 -1.22
N GLU A 207 13.94 35.69 0.01
CA GLU A 207 14.43 36.64 1.01
C GLU A 207 15.90 36.40 1.35
N VAL A 208 16.27 35.14 1.59
CA VAL A 208 17.64 34.73 1.89
C VAL A 208 18.58 35.00 0.69
N GLU A 209 18.14 34.65 -0.52
CA GLU A 209 18.91 34.93 -1.75
C GLU A 209 19.11 36.45 -1.97
N ALA A 210 18.15 37.26 -1.52
CA ALA A 210 18.26 38.74 -1.55
C ALA A 210 19.02 39.34 -0.36
N GLY A 211 19.66 38.53 0.50
CA GLY A 211 20.39 38.98 1.66
C GLY A 211 19.54 39.52 2.80
N LYS A 212 18.23 39.19 2.83
CA LYS A 212 17.32 39.58 3.91
C LYS A 212 17.31 38.54 5.01
N HIS A 213 17.20 38.97 6.25
CA HIS A 213 17.14 38.12 7.43
C HIS A 213 15.85 38.37 8.22
N LEU A 214 14.71 38.07 7.61
CA LEU A 214 13.41 38.21 8.27
C LEU A 214 13.18 37.07 9.27
N SER A 215 12.45 37.35 10.32
CA SER A 215 11.92 36.31 11.23
C SER A 215 10.83 35.51 10.57
N VAL A 216 10.54 34.32 11.09
CA VAL A 216 9.41 33.48 10.60
C VAL A 216 8.11 34.28 10.59
N ARG A 217 7.86 35.08 11.65
CA ARG A 217 6.66 35.92 11.77
C ARG A 217 6.58 37.00 10.69
N GLU A 218 7.68 37.65 10.36
CA GLU A 218 7.74 38.67 9.31
C GLU A 218 7.51 38.05 7.93
N THR A 219 8.11 36.92 7.65
CA THR A 219 7.88 36.19 6.40
C THR A 219 6.40 35.77 6.27
N LEU A 220 5.78 35.23 7.32
CA LEU A 220 4.37 34.87 7.31
C LEU A 220 3.44 36.06 7.14
N ALA A 221 3.80 37.21 7.71
CA ALA A 221 3.01 38.45 7.57
C ALA A 221 3.09 39.04 6.15
N ALA A 222 4.10 38.69 5.36
CA ALA A 222 4.27 39.12 3.97
C ALA A 222 3.58 38.21 2.94
N MET A 223 2.94 37.11 3.39
CA MET A 223 2.19 36.17 2.54
C MET A 223 0.75 36.60 2.36
#